data_e776fa98e54a98e9657edf3356becc1a
#
_entry.id   e776fa98e54a98e9657edf3356becc1a
#
_cell.length_a   1.000
_cell.length_b   1.000
_cell.length_c   1.000
_cell.angle_alpha   90.00
_cell.angle_beta   90.00
_cell.angle_gamma   90.00
#
_symmetry.space_group_name_H-M   'P 1'
#
loop_
_entity.id
_entity.type
_entity.pdbx_description
1 polymer ?
#
loop_
_entity_poly.entity_id
_entity_poly.type
_entity_poly.pdbx_seq_one_letter_code
_entity_poly.pdbx_strand_id
1 'polypeptide(L)'
;MDSLDDYNDAAIVVLSREAGEGRDMPVSEVDETSGETISSLALHQNEKDMLEIVKEHFDKIIVIINTTYFMELDWLDDYDVDACLWIGSPGNTGLTGVAKILDGEVNPSGRLSDTFAASSLSSPAIVNACGNAPTWSNVSTMYKDGIITDEKTQYVTVEQENIYVGYKYYETRYADCIMGNGNASSEVGGFRSEGDWNYADEMCFTFGWGMSYTCLL
;
A
#
# COMPACT_ATOMS: atom_id res chain seq x y z
N MET A 1 5.64 21.10 23.08
CA MET A 1 6.38 21.77 22.01
C MET A 1 7.78 22.20 22.47
N ASP A 2 8.00 22.50 23.74
CA ASP A 2 9.33 22.93 24.24
C ASP A 2 10.46 21.91 24.02
N SER A 3 10.14 20.61 23.82
CA SER A 3 11.15 19.56 23.54
C SER A 3 11.63 19.54 22.09
N LEU A 4 10.92 20.16 21.14
CA LEU A 4 11.33 20.16 19.74
C LEU A 4 12.57 21.02 19.50
N ASP A 5 12.77 22.04 20.33
CA ASP A 5 13.96 22.91 20.27
C ASP A 5 15.25 22.19 20.67
N ASP A 6 15.11 21.16 21.53
CA ASP A 6 16.24 20.36 22.04
C ASP A 6 16.57 19.15 21.14
N TYR A 7 15.61 18.69 20.32
CA TYR A 7 15.71 17.50 19.44
C TYR A 7 15.22 17.87 18.04
N ASN A 8 16.05 18.56 17.28
CA ASN A 8 15.67 19.16 15.98
C ASN A 8 16.52 18.70 14.79
N ASP A 9 17.40 17.72 14.95
CA ASP A 9 18.26 17.23 13.86
C ASP A 9 17.45 16.52 12.75
N ALA A 10 16.43 15.78 13.14
CA ALA A 10 15.52 15.10 12.22
C ALA A 10 14.25 14.64 12.94
N ALA A 11 13.15 14.56 12.23
CA ALA A 11 11.93 13.87 12.67
C ALA A 11 11.88 12.45 12.12
N ILE A 12 11.53 11.49 12.98
CA ILE A 12 11.21 10.12 12.56
C ILE A 12 9.73 9.88 12.80
N VAL A 13 8.98 9.75 11.73
CA VAL A 13 7.53 9.48 11.75
C VAL A 13 7.31 8.01 11.47
N VAL A 14 6.56 7.32 12.35
CA VAL A 14 6.24 5.90 12.17
C VAL A 14 4.75 5.75 11.86
N LEU A 15 4.45 5.20 10.70
CA LEU A 15 3.09 4.89 10.26
C LEU A 15 2.89 3.37 10.27
N SER A 16 1.70 2.93 10.71
CA SER A 16 1.40 1.50 10.80
C SER A 16 -0.04 1.21 10.41
N ARG A 17 -0.28 -0.04 9.98
CA ARG A 17 -1.62 -0.60 9.77
C ARG A 17 -1.69 -1.95 10.44
N GLU A 18 -2.81 -2.21 11.11
CA GLU A 18 -3.03 -3.45 11.83
C GLU A 18 -3.98 -4.37 11.07
N ALA A 19 -3.55 -5.60 10.89
CA ALA A 19 -4.40 -6.72 10.52
C ALA A 19 -3.75 -8.02 11.02
N GLY A 20 -4.45 -9.13 10.93
CA GLY A 20 -3.94 -10.41 11.39
C GLY A 20 -4.80 -11.57 10.93
N GLU A 21 -4.36 -12.78 11.25
CA GLU A 21 -5.11 -13.97 10.94
C GLU A 21 -6.51 -13.93 11.56
N GLY A 22 -7.53 -14.12 10.71
CA GLY A 22 -8.94 -14.02 11.11
C GLY A 22 -9.46 -12.61 11.37
N ARG A 23 -8.65 -11.59 11.05
CA ARG A 23 -9.01 -10.18 11.15
C ARG A 23 -8.42 -9.42 9.96
N ASP A 24 -9.06 -9.59 8.81
CA ASP A 24 -8.66 -8.90 7.59
C ASP A 24 -8.86 -7.39 7.73
N MET A 25 -7.95 -6.63 7.13
CA MET A 25 -8.12 -5.19 6.98
C MET A 25 -9.28 -4.93 5.99
N PRO A 26 -10.21 -4.03 6.30
CA PRO A 26 -11.23 -3.64 5.32
C PRO A 26 -10.56 -2.94 4.13
N VAL A 27 -11.20 -2.99 2.97
CA VAL A 27 -10.75 -2.28 1.77
C VAL A 27 -10.79 -0.77 1.96
N SER A 28 -11.81 -0.30 2.69
CA SER A 28 -11.98 1.11 3.04
C SER A 28 -12.59 1.24 4.42
N GLU A 29 -12.35 2.37 5.04
CA GLU A 29 -12.88 2.70 6.35
C GLU A 29 -13.27 4.18 6.43
N VAL A 30 -14.01 4.54 7.47
CA VAL A 30 -14.33 5.94 7.76
C VAL A 30 -13.20 6.51 8.60
N ASP A 31 -12.52 7.51 8.09
CA ASP A 31 -11.53 8.27 8.85
C ASP A 31 -12.22 8.99 10.02
N GLU A 32 -11.81 8.67 11.24
CA GLU A 32 -12.46 9.19 12.46
C GLU A 32 -12.30 10.71 12.64
N THR A 33 -11.29 11.30 12.00
CA THR A 33 -11.00 12.73 12.11
C THR A 33 -11.75 13.55 11.08
N SER A 34 -11.68 13.13 9.80
CA SER A 34 -12.36 13.84 8.71
C SER A 34 -13.81 13.42 8.50
N GLY A 35 -14.18 12.19 8.89
CA GLY A 35 -15.49 11.58 8.62
C GLY A 35 -15.64 11.09 7.17
N GLU A 36 -14.60 11.13 6.36
CA GLU A 36 -14.60 10.67 4.99
C GLU A 36 -14.33 9.17 4.90
N THR A 37 -14.85 8.52 3.86
CA THR A 37 -14.51 7.14 3.55
C THR A 37 -13.24 7.14 2.70
N ILE A 38 -12.19 6.52 3.22
CA ILE A 38 -10.89 6.42 2.58
C ILE A 38 -10.47 4.96 2.41
N SER A 39 -9.47 4.69 1.57
CA SER A 39 -8.78 3.39 1.59
C SER A 39 -8.10 3.18 2.94
N SER A 40 -8.18 1.97 3.49
CA SER A 40 -7.48 1.64 4.74
C SER A 40 -5.94 1.70 4.60
N LEU A 41 -5.44 1.78 3.37
CA LEU A 41 -4.01 1.91 3.06
C LEU A 41 -3.57 3.34 2.70
N ALA A 42 -4.52 4.29 2.68
CA ALA A 42 -4.24 5.72 2.52
C ALA A 42 -3.84 6.37 3.85
N LEU A 43 -3.33 7.59 3.79
CA LEU A 43 -3.13 8.41 5.00
C LEU A 43 -4.46 8.84 5.62
N HIS A 44 -4.59 8.65 6.92
CA HIS A 44 -5.65 9.20 7.73
C HIS A 44 -5.44 10.69 7.99
N GLN A 45 -6.52 11.42 8.28
CA GLN A 45 -6.42 12.87 8.48
C GLN A 45 -5.51 13.24 9.65
N ASN A 46 -5.54 12.50 10.75
CA ASN A 46 -4.63 12.72 11.89
C ASN A 46 -3.16 12.48 11.54
N GLU A 47 -2.85 11.57 10.60
CA GLU A 47 -1.50 11.34 10.11
C GLU A 47 -1.05 12.50 9.21
N LYS A 48 -1.94 13.02 8.37
CA LYS A 48 -1.72 14.23 7.57
C LYS A 48 -1.43 15.44 8.45
N ASP A 49 -2.27 15.67 9.46
CA ASP A 49 -2.10 16.77 10.42
C ASP A 49 -0.77 16.67 11.17
N MET A 50 -0.34 15.45 11.53
CA MET A 50 0.97 15.21 12.14
C MET A 50 2.11 15.53 11.17
N LEU A 51 2.03 15.09 9.93
CA LEU A 51 3.05 15.37 8.90
C LEU A 51 3.16 16.86 8.59
N GLU A 52 2.06 17.61 8.55
CA GLU A 52 2.09 19.07 8.41
C GLU A 52 2.87 19.74 9.56
N ILE A 53 2.60 19.34 10.81
CA ILE A 53 3.34 19.86 11.98
C ILE A 53 4.82 19.52 11.88
N VAL A 54 5.15 18.30 11.45
CA VAL A 54 6.53 17.87 11.30
C VAL A 54 7.24 18.68 10.22
N LYS A 55 6.62 18.88 9.08
CA LYS A 55 7.13 19.70 7.96
C LYS A 55 7.41 21.14 8.37
N GLU A 56 6.58 21.72 9.25
CA GLU A 56 6.77 23.07 9.74
C GLU A 56 7.98 23.25 10.68
N HIS A 57 8.43 22.15 11.36
CA HIS A 57 9.41 22.24 12.44
C HIS A 57 10.75 21.56 12.13
N PHE A 58 10.81 20.70 11.10
CA PHE A 58 12.01 19.93 10.82
C PHE A 58 12.42 20.05 9.36
N ASP A 59 13.73 20.27 9.16
CA ASP A 59 14.36 20.31 7.82
C ASP A 59 14.68 18.90 7.29
N LYS A 60 14.55 17.85 8.13
CA LYS A 60 14.81 16.47 7.77
C LYS A 60 13.71 15.56 8.30
N ILE A 61 13.04 14.87 7.39
CA ILE A 61 11.90 14.02 7.71
C ILE A 61 12.16 12.61 7.21
N ILE A 62 12.12 11.65 8.13
CA ILE A 62 12.27 10.22 7.85
C ILE A 62 10.96 9.53 8.19
N VAL A 63 10.37 8.85 7.22
CA VAL A 63 9.16 8.05 7.44
C VAL A 63 9.51 6.58 7.54
N ILE A 64 8.98 5.90 8.53
CA ILE A 64 9.08 4.44 8.70
C ILE A 64 7.69 3.84 8.54
N ILE A 65 7.53 3.00 7.53
CA ILE A 65 6.31 2.23 7.30
C ILE A 65 6.43 0.88 8.00
N ASN A 66 5.73 0.75 9.13
CA ASN A 66 5.72 -0.46 9.96
C ASN A 66 4.45 -1.27 9.69
N THR A 67 4.37 -1.87 8.52
CA THR A 67 3.26 -2.74 8.12
C THR A 67 3.75 -3.81 7.15
N THR A 68 3.10 -4.98 7.15
CA THR A 68 3.32 -6.04 6.14
C THR A 68 2.59 -5.77 4.84
N TYR A 69 1.67 -4.81 4.83
CA TYR A 69 0.96 -4.35 3.63
C TYR A 69 1.73 -3.20 2.99
N PHE A 70 1.55 -3.00 1.69
CA PHE A 70 1.96 -1.74 1.09
C PHE A 70 0.99 -0.62 1.57
N MET A 71 1.46 0.62 1.55
CA MET A 71 0.63 1.80 1.76
C MET A 71 0.65 2.66 0.50
N GLU A 72 -0.37 3.47 0.32
CA GLU A 72 -0.33 4.54 -0.67
C GLU A 72 0.72 5.55 -0.24
N LEU A 73 1.70 5.83 -1.10
CA LEU A 73 2.87 6.67 -0.80
C LEU A 73 3.02 7.85 -1.79
N ASP A 74 1.98 8.19 -2.52
CA ASP A 74 1.96 9.30 -3.48
C ASP A 74 2.09 10.68 -2.82
N TRP A 75 1.93 10.74 -1.52
CA TRP A 75 2.02 11.92 -0.68
C TRP A 75 3.44 12.26 -0.17
N LEU A 76 4.44 11.41 -0.37
CA LEU A 76 5.79 11.63 0.18
C LEU A 76 6.39 12.99 -0.20
N ASP A 77 6.21 13.40 -1.44
CA ASP A 77 6.69 14.69 -1.94
C ASP A 77 5.90 15.87 -1.37
N ASP A 78 4.61 15.67 -1.05
CA ASP A 78 3.75 16.72 -0.48
C ASP A 78 4.22 17.18 0.91
N TYR A 79 4.84 16.26 1.66
CA TYR A 79 5.35 16.51 3.02
C TYR A 79 6.88 16.63 3.10
N ASP A 80 7.57 16.83 1.98
CA ASP A 80 9.02 17.00 1.89
C ASP A 80 9.79 15.85 2.60
N VAL A 81 9.34 14.60 2.44
CA VAL A 81 9.97 13.44 3.09
C VAL A 81 11.31 13.12 2.43
N ASP A 82 12.41 13.23 3.19
CA ASP A 82 13.77 12.95 2.70
C ASP A 82 14.07 11.46 2.54
N ALA A 83 13.48 10.62 3.39
CA ALA A 83 13.68 9.18 3.34
C ALA A 83 12.44 8.42 3.81
N CYS A 84 12.13 7.32 3.13
CA CYS A 84 11.08 6.39 3.53
C CYS A 84 11.63 4.98 3.62
N LEU A 85 11.39 4.32 4.75
CA LEU A 85 11.86 2.97 5.04
C LEU A 85 10.69 2.05 5.34
N TRP A 86 10.40 1.10 4.45
CA TRP A 86 9.43 0.05 4.74
C TRP A 86 10.11 -1.10 5.48
N ILE A 87 9.70 -1.35 6.72
CA ILE A 87 10.33 -2.32 7.62
C ILE A 87 9.53 -3.61 7.80
N GLY A 88 8.33 -3.70 7.24
CA GLY A 88 7.45 -4.84 7.44
C GLY A 88 7.07 -5.01 8.92
N SER A 89 7.14 -6.25 9.40
CA SER A 89 6.93 -6.61 10.81
C SER A 89 8.23 -7.14 11.41
N PRO A 90 9.12 -6.28 11.93
CA PRO A 90 10.47 -6.66 12.34
C PRO A 90 10.50 -7.52 13.62
N GLY A 91 9.37 -7.66 14.31
CA GLY A 91 9.29 -8.37 15.59
C GLY A 91 10.10 -7.67 16.70
N ASN A 92 10.33 -8.38 17.81
CA ASN A 92 10.91 -7.78 19.00
C ASN A 92 12.39 -7.40 18.86
N THR A 93 13.14 -8.05 17.98
CA THR A 93 14.61 -7.87 17.87
C THR A 93 15.02 -7.21 16.55
N GLY A 94 14.17 -7.20 15.54
CA GLY A 94 14.49 -6.64 14.22
C GLY A 94 14.69 -5.13 14.22
N LEU A 95 14.13 -4.40 15.21
CA LEU A 95 14.31 -2.97 15.36
C LEU A 95 15.79 -2.56 15.57
N THR A 96 16.63 -3.47 16.05
CA THR A 96 18.09 -3.21 16.13
C THR A 96 18.67 -3.03 14.72
N GLY A 97 18.18 -3.78 13.72
CA GLY A 97 18.58 -3.61 12.32
C GLY A 97 18.12 -2.28 11.75
N VAL A 98 16.90 -1.85 12.08
CA VAL A 98 16.37 -0.54 11.67
C VAL A 98 17.24 0.59 12.21
N ALA A 99 17.57 0.56 13.50
CA ALA A 99 18.45 1.55 14.11
C ALA A 99 19.81 1.63 13.41
N LYS A 100 20.42 0.48 13.07
CA LYS A 100 21.70 0.41 12.35
C LYS A 100 21.64 0.95 10.91
N ILE A 101 20.47 0.90 10.29
CA ILE A 101 20.25 1.53 8.98
C ILE A 101 20.16 3.05 9.15
N LEU A 102 19.44 3.52 10.16
CA LEU A 102 19.25 4.94 10.41
C LEU A 102 20.55 5.66 10.81
N ASP A 103 21.43 4.98 11.55
CA ASP A 103 22.75 5.52 11.94
C ASP A 103 23.84 5.33 10.88
N GLY A 104 23.52 4.63 9.77
CA GLY A 104 24.44 4.38 8.67
C GLY A 104 25.44 3.22 8.88
N GLU A 105 25.33 2.46 9.99
CA GLU A 105 26.18 1.28 10.23
C GLU A 105 25.90 0.16 9.20
N VAL A 106 24.63 0.03 8.79
CA VAL A 106 24.19 -0.99 7.84
C VAL A 106 23.53 -0.36 6.62
N ASN A 107 24.01 -0.73 5.46
CA ASN A 107 23.41 -0.35 4.18
C ASN A 107 22.21 -1.25 3.85
N PRO A 108 20.99 -0.73 3.66
CA PRO A 108 19.84 -1.55 3.35
C PRO A 108 20.00 -2.20 1.97
N SER A 109 19.70 -3.50 1.88
CA SER A 109 19.76 -4.29 0.63
C SER A 109 18.39 -4.82 0.20
N GLY A 110 17.36 -4.58 1.00
CA GLY A 110 16.00 -5.00 0.71
C GLY A 110 15.45 -4.42 -0.59
N ARG A 111 14.57 -5.17 -1.23
CA ARG A 111 13.82 -4.75 -2.42
C ARG A 111 12.35 -4.98 -2.19
N LEU A 112 11.50 -4.12 -2.76
CA LEU A 112 10.06 -4.30 -2.68
C LEU A 112 9.66 -5.59 -3.37
N SER A 113 8.86 -6.39 -2.67
CA SER A 113 8.33 -7.66 -3.16
C SER A 113 7.03 -7.50 -3.93
N ASP A 114 6.50 -6.28 -4.02
CA ASP A 114 5.30 -5.93 -4.78
C ASP A 114 5.43 -4.50 -5.32
N THR A 115 4.47 -4.10 -6.15
CA THR A 115 4.31 -2.73 -6.62
C THR A 115 3.54 -1.91 -5.58
N PHE A 116 4.06 -0.74 -5.22
CA PHE A 116 3.37 0.25 -4.39
C PHE A 116 2.64 1.21 -5.31
N ALA A 117 1.35 0.95 -5.50
CA ALA A 117 0.50 1.77 -6.34
C ALA A 117 0.14 3.09 -5.64
N ALA A 118 -0.10 4.13 -6.41
CA ALA A 118 -0.58 5.42 -5.90
C ALA A 118 -2.02 5.33 -5.36
N SER A 119 -2.79 4.35 -5.83
CA SER A 119 -4.08 3.98 -5.24
C SER A 119 -4.16 2.47 -5.04
N SER A 120 -4.39 2.05 -3.81
CA SER A 120 -4.58 0.64 -3.45
C SER A 120 -5.82 0.02 -4.10
N LEU A 121 -6.78 0.86 -4.53
CA LEU A 121 -8.01 0.44 -5.18
C LEU A 121 -7.84 0.17 -6.69
N SER A 122 -6.67 0.42 -7.24
CA SER A 122 -6.42 0.29 -8.70
C SER A 122 -6.25 -1.16 -9.18
N SER A 123 -5.97 -2.10 -8.29
CA SER A 123 -5.84 -3.51 -8.65
C SER A 123 -7.19 -4.19 -8.86
N PRO A 124 -7.38 -4.99 -9.92
CA PRO A 124 -8.60 -5.76 -10.11
C PRO A 124 -8.93 -6.71 -8.96
N ALA A 125 -7.92 -7.21 -8.26
CA ALA A 125 -8.09 -8.11 -7.12
C ALA A 125 -8.88 -7.46 -5.98
N ILE A 126 -8.74 -6.15 -5.78
CA ILE A 126 -9.38 -5.43 -4.67
C ILE A 126 -10.91 -5.38 -4.79
N VAL A 127 -11.44 -5.43 -6.01
CA VAL A 127 -12.88 -5.35 -6.28
C VAL A 127 -13.66 -6.44 -5.56
N ASN A 128 -13.06 -7.63 -5.43
CA ASN A 128 -13.67 -8.80 -4.81
C ASN A 128 -12.99 -9.21 -3.50
N ALA A 129 -12.08 -8.39 -2.99
CA ALA A 129 -11.34 -8.68 -1.76
C ALA A 129 -12.13 -8.30 -0.50
N CYS A 130 -11.90 -9.03 0.58
CA CYS A 130 -12.36 -8.77 1.94
C CYS A 130 -13.85 -8.38 1.99
N GLY A 131 -14.18 -7.23 2.56
CA GLY A 131 -15.56 -6.73 2.71
C GLY A 131 -16.35 -6.54 1.40
N ASN A 132 -15.69 -6.58 0.25
CA ASN A 132 -16.29 -6.52 -1.08
C ASN A 132 -16.57 -7.91 -1.65
N ALA A 133 -16.26 -8.99 -0.94
CA ALA A 133 -16.48 -10.35 -1.43
C ALA A 133 -17.96 -10.55 -1.81
N PRO A 134 -18.23 -11.01 -3.04
CA PRO A 134 -19.61 -11.21 -3.49
C PRO A 134 -20.27 -12.35 -2.71
N THR A 135 -21.59 -12.26 -2.59
CA THR A 135 -22.41 -13.26 -1.92
C THR A 135 -23.37 -13.94 -2.88
N TRP A 136 -23.67 -15.22 -2.60
CA TRP A 136 -24.68 -15.95 -3.34
C TRP A 136 -26.09 -15.55 -2.92
N SER A 137 -26.94 -15.17 -3.84
CA SER A 137 -28.36 -14.89 -3.57
C SER A 137 -29.21 -16.16 -3.45
N ASN A 138 -28.72 -17.30 -3.91
CA ASN A 138 -29.43 -18.57 -4.00
C ASN A 138 -28.82 -19.69 -3.14
N VAL A 139 -28.16 -19.35 -2.04
CA VAL A 139 -27.49 -20.27 -1.11
C VAL A 139 -28.38 -21.44 -0.70
N SER A 140 -29.63 -21.15 -0.28
CA SER A 140 -30.55 -22.20 0.14
C SER A 140 -30.91 -23.20 -0.96
N THR A 141 -30.96 -22.76 -2.21
CA THR A 141 -31.18 -23.65 -3.38
C THR A 141 -29.95 -24.52 -3.61
N MET A 142 -28.76 -23.91 -3.62
CA MET A 142 -27.49 -24.62 -3.82
C MET A 142 -27.25 -25.66 -2.73
N TYR A 143 -27.63 -25.37 -1.49
CA TYR A 143 -27.56 -26.33 -0.40
C TYR A 143 -28.53 -27.51 -0.59
N LYS A 144 -29.78 -27.26 -0.94
CA LYS A 144 -30.79 -28.29 -1.22
C LYS A 144 -30.39 -29.18 -2.40
N ASP A 145 -29.75 -28.59 -3.41
CA ASP A 145 -29.29 -29.32 -4.60
C ASP A 145 -27.93 -30.02 -4.36
N GLY A 146 -27.35 -29.93 -3.16
CA GLY A 146 -26.10 -30.57 -2.79
C GLY A 146 -24.86 -29.96 -3.46
N ILE A 147 -24.96 -28.75 -3.99
CA ILE A 147 -23.84 -28.03 -4.61
C ILE A 147 -22.88 -27.51 -3.54
N ILE A 148 -23.42 -27.05 -2.41
CA ILE A 148 -22.64 -26.64 -1.24
C ILE A 148 -23.03 -27.47 -0.03
N THR A 149 -22.12 -27.62 0.91
CA THR A 149 -22.30 -28.46 2.12
C THR A 149 -22.75 -27.68 3.36
N ASP A 150 -22.68 -26.37 3.34
CA ASP A 150 -23.07 -25.49 4.44
C ASP A 150 -24.01 -24.37 3.94
N GLU A 151 -25.25 -24.39 4.41
CA GLU A 151 -26.26 -23.37 4.09
C GLU A 151 -25.86 -21.96 4.58
N LYS A 152 -24.93 -21.85 5.53
CA LYS A 152 -24.44 -20.57 6.06
C LYS A 152 -23.36 -19.94 5.18
N THR A 153 -22.74 -20.70 4.29
CA THR A 153 -21.72 -20.20 3.38
C THR A 153 -22.36 -19.28 2.35
N GLN A 154 -22.18 -17.99 2.50
CA GLN A 154 -22.78 -16.96 1.63
C GLN A 154 -21.78 -16.36 0.67
N TYR A 155 -20.49 -16.44 0.99
CA TYR A 155 -19.43 -15.79 0.24
C TYR A 155 -18.90 -16.67 -0.88
N VAL A 156 -18.45 -16.02 -1.94
CA VAL A 156 -17.80 -16.65 -3.08
C VAL A 156 -16.51 -15.91 -3.37
N THR A 157 -15.46 -16.64 -3.68
CA THR A 157 -14.21 -16.06 -4.17
C THR A 157 -14.31 -15.89 -5.68
N VAL A 158 -14.04 -14.69 -6.16
CA VAL A 158 -13.99 -14.37 -7.59
C VAL A 158 -12.58 -13.89 -7.91
N GLU A 159 -11.81 -14.70 -8.61
CA GLU A 159 -10.44 -14.42 -9.04
C GLU A 159 -10.45 -13.99 -10.52
N GLN A 160 -11.07 -12.84 -10.80
CA GLN A 160 -11.21 -12.33 -12.16
C GLN A 160 -9.88 -11.93 -12.78
N GLU A 161 -8.90 -11.56 -11.95
CA GLU A 161 -7.54 -11.19 -12.32
C GLU A 161 -6.66 -12.40 -12.67
N ASN A 162 -7.11 -13.62 -12.32
CA ASN A 162 -6.37 -14.86 -12.53
C ASN A 162 -4.94 -14.78 -11.97
N ILE A 163 -3.91 -14.97 -12.79
CA ILE A 163 -2.49 -14.89 -12.37
C ILE A 163 -1.96 -13.46 -12.24
N TYR A 164 -2.75 -12.47 -12.69
CA TYR A 164 -2.34 -11.06 -12.71
C TYR A 164 -2.69 -10.36 -11.40
N VAL A 165 -2.06 -10.81 -10.32
CA VAL A 165 -2.22 -10.28 -8.95
C VAL A 165 -1.01 -9.44 -8.59
N GLY A 166 -1.23 -8.34 -7.87
CA GLY A 166 -0.18 -7.44 -7.42
C GLY A 166 0.68 -6.92 -8.58
N TYR A 167 2.00 -6.94 -8.43
CA TYR A 167 2.92 -6.44 -9.45
C TYR A 167 2.73 -7.07 -10.84
N LYS A 168 2.28 -8.32 -10.92
CA LYS A 168 2.05 -8.97 -12.21
C LYS A 168 0.99 -8.28 -13.05
N TYR A 169 -0.04 -7.71 -12.40
CA TYR A 169 -1.03 -6.90 -13.09
C TYR A 169 -0.41 -5.63 -13.66
N TYR A 170 0.26 -4.86 -12.85
CA TYR A 170 0.80 -3.56 -13.23
C TYR A 170 1.89 -3.66 -14.29
N GLU A 171 2.86 -4.57 -14.09
CA GLU A 171 3.96 -4.78 -15.04
C GLU A 171 3.48 -5.34 -16.39
N THR A 172 2.49 -6.23 -16.38
CA THR A 172 1.92 -6.76 -17.63
C THR A 172 1.16 -5.67 -18.36
N ARG A 173 0.36 -4.88 -17.66
CA ARG A 173 -0.38 -3.78 -18.28
C ARG A 173 0.56 -2.73 -18.88
N TYR A 174 1.63 -2.39 -18.17
CA TYR A 174 2.68 -1.53 -18.70
C TYR A 174 3.30 -2.10 -19.98
N ALA A 175 3.70 -3.37 -19.96
CA ALA A 175 4.27 -4.03 -21.14
C ALA A 175 3.29 -4.03 -22.32
N ASP A 176 2.02 -4.33 -22.09
CA ASP A 176 0.98 -4.32 -23.13
C ASP A 176 0.78 -2.93 -23.72
N CYS A 177 0.73 -1.88 -22.90
CA CYS A 177 0.61 -0.49 -23.34
C CYS A 177 1.82 -0.04 -24.16
N ILE A 178 3.05 -0.38 -23.76
CA ILE A 178 4.27 -0.02 -24.48
C ILE A 178 4.41 -0.80 -25.81
N MET A 179 4.11 -2.07 -25.78
CA MET A 179 4.20 -2.92 -26.98
C MET A 179 3.03 -2.71 -27.95
N GLY A 180 1.88 -2.26 -27.44
CA GLY A 180 0.68 -2.05 -28.25
C GLY A 180 0.06 -3.32 -28.82
N ASN A 181 0.34 -4.48 -28.22
CA ASN A 181 -0.06 -5.79 -28.74
C ASN A 181 -0.69 -6.72 -27.70
N GLY A 182 -0.95 -6.25 -26.50
CA GLY A 182 -1.61 -6.99 -25.43
C GLY A 182 -3.12 -6.80 -25.43
N ASN A 183 -3.77 -7.40 -24.42
CA ASN A 183 -5.21 -7.27 -24.20
C ASN A 183 -5.56 -6.12 -23.23
N ALA A 184 -4.58 -5.52 -22.58
CA ALA A 184 -4.82 -4.38 -21.71
C ALA A 184 -5.07 -3.13 -22.56
N SER A 185 -6.23 -2.50 -22.34
CA SER A 185 -6.56 -1.25 -23.03
C SER A 185 -5.99 -0.07 -22.27
N SER A 186 -5.29 0.84 -22.96
CA SER A 186 -4.89 2.14 -22.44
C SER A 186 -6.08 3.11 -22.35
N GLU A 187 -7.17 2.84 -23.08
CA GLU A 187 -8.38 3.67 -23.09
C GLU A 187 -9.17 3.56 -21.77
N VAL A 188 -8.93 2.52 -20.99
CA VAL A 188 -9.51 2.40 -19.65
C VAL A 188 -8.66 3.22 -18.69
N GLY A 189 -9.22 4.32 -18.21
CA GLY A 189 -8.55 5.22 -17.26
C GLY A 189 -8.04 4.51 -15.99
N GLY A 190 -7.05 5.10 -15.39
CA GLY A 190 -6.53 4.71 -14.11
C GLY A 190 -7.24 5.43 -12.96
N PHE A 191 -6.71 5.29 -11.76
CA PHE A 191 -7.18 5.98 -10.57
C PHE A 191 -6.51 7.35 -10.40
N ARG A 192 -5.28 7.51 -10.90
CA ARG A 192 -4.51 8.76 -10.84
C ARG A 192 -4.23 9.36 -12.22
N SER A 193 -4.29 8.54 -13.28
CA SER A 193 -4.04 9.01 -14.65
C SER A 193 -5.14 9.94 -15.13
N GLU A 194 -4.77 11.03 -15.77
CA GLU A 194 -5.68 11.90 -16.51
C GLU A 194 -5.81 11.37 -17.95
N GLY A 195 -6.95 10.77 -18.29
CA GLY A 195 -7.20 10.15 -19.60
C GLY A 195 -6.78 8.69 -19.63
N ASP A 196 -5.92 8.32 -20.58
CA ASP A 196 -5.44 6.95 -20.72
C ASP A 196 -4.57 6.54 -19.53
N TRP A 197 -4.62 5.26 -19.20
CA TRP A 197 -3.81 4.71 -18.11
C TRP A 197 -2.32 4.95 -18.36
N ASN A 198 -1.65 5.56 -17.39
CA ASN A 198 -0.24 5.88 -17.42
C ASN A 198 0.45 5.24 -16.20
N TYR A 199 1.42 4.38 -16.46
CA TYR A 199 2.16 3.68 -15.42
C TYR A 199 2.81 4.62 -14.39
N ALA A 200 3.39 5.74 -14.85
CA ALA A 200 4.09 6.67 -13.96
C ALA A 200 3.15 7.39 -12.99
N ASP A 201 1.89 7.59 -13.39
CA ASP A 201 0.89 8.25 -12.55
C ASP A 201 0.23 7.27 -11.57
N GLU A 202 0.19 5.97 -11.94
CA GLU A 202 -0.46 4.93 -11.15
C GLU A 202 0.46 4.27 -10.12
N MET A 203 1.81 4.39 -10.27
CA MET A 203 2.79 3.68 -9.45
C MET A 203 3.72 4.65 -8.72
N CYS A 204 3.78 4.52 -7.39
CA CYS A 204 4.79 5.22 -6.60
C CYS A 204 6.13 4.50 -6.68
N PHE A 205 6.14 3.19 -6.40
CA PHE A 205 7.35 2.36 -6.43
C PHE A 205 7.08 1.02 -7.08
N THR A 206 7.93 0.63 -8.01
CA THR A 206 7.77 -0.59 -8.77
C THR A 206 8.24 -1.83 -8.00
N PHE A 207 7.77 -2.99 -8.39
CA PHE A 207 8.35 -4.26 -7.94
C PHE A 207 9.87 -4.27 -8.08
N GLY A 208 10.57 -4.72 -7.07
CA GLY A 208 12.03 -4.77 -7.04
C GLY A 208 12.72 -3.45 -6.73
N TRP A 209 11.98 -2.37 -6.52
CA TRP A 209 12.55 -1.10 -6.09
C TRP A 209 13.30 -1.23 -4.77
N GLY A 210 14.35 -0.46 -4.62
CA GLY A 210 15.09 -0.31 -3.37
C GLY A 210 16.37 0.46 -3.60
N MET A 211 16.75 1.24 -2.61
CA MET A 211 17.94 2.06 -2.62
C MET A 211 19.00 1.50 -1.69
N SER A 212 20.26 1.62 -2.08
CA SER A 212 21.43 1.35 -1.28
C SER A 212 22.31 2.59 -1.22
N TYR A 213 22.94 2.85 -0.09
CA TYR A 213 23.89 3.97 0.05
C TYR A 213 25.21 3.73 -0.68
N THR A 214 25.55 2.47 -0.93
CA THR A 214 26.79 2.12 -1.61
C THR A 214 26.55 1.78 -3.07
N CYS A 215 27.26 2.46 -3.96
CA CYS A 215 27.46 1.98 -5.32
C CYS A 215 28.46 0.82 -5.25
N LEU A 216 28.17 -0.30 -5.88
CA LEU A 216 29.20 -1.27 -6.21
C LEU A 216 30.15 -0.58 -7.21
N LEU A 217 31.36 -0.30 -6.77
CA LEU A 217 32.46 0.16 -7.62
C LEU A 217 32.95 -1.00 -8.48
#